data_8e0cf7326a2e0221a4c1e50b02d585c8
#
_entry.id   8e0cf7326a2e0221a4c1e50b02d585c8
#
_cell.length_a   1.000
_cell.length_b   1.000
_cell.length_c   1.000
_cell.angle_alpha   90.00
_cell.angle_beta   90.00
_cell.angle_gamma   90.00
#
_symmetry.space_group_name_H-M   'P 1'
#
loop_
_entity.id
_entity.type
_entity.pdbx_description
1 polymer ?
#
loop_
_entity_poly.entity_id
_entity_poly.type
_entity_poly.pdbx_seq_one_letter_code
_entity_poly.pdbx_strand_id
1 'polypeptide(L)'
;RAAAPPRPPSRAARSARPPPPPGSVDLVLSSGFLAFAHHAGFLQAVEDAGLSVGGVMGTSAGALTGALYAAGHSPAAVARELSAVPPIRYLRPAWPWRGVASLAGVVDRLRDLLPPTFEDLPTEFCVGVVAADGRHVLLDSGPLPEAVAASAAIPGLFAPLAIAGAPHPGPFRDGGVVDRTGLRAWRARRASQAASAARRGVSPSPPPPALVHVIHRSSALSGDDDVAGTGERRVLVVRSPRAGAALWSLGEFD
;
A
#
# COMPACT_ATOMS: atom_id res chain seq x y z
N ARG A 1 -5.78 -23.95 26.97
CA ARG A 1 -5.03 -22.67 27.13
C ARG A 1 -4.56 -22.27 25.74
N ALA A 2 -5.19 -21.26 25.15
CA ALA A 2 -4.73 -20.69 23.88
C ALA A 2 -3.35 -20.03 24.10
N ALA A 3 -2.40 -20.32 23.22
CA ALA A 3 -1.09 -19.68 23.24
C ALA A 3 -1.24 -18.17 22.99
N ALA A 4 -0.53 -17.36 23.77
CA ALA A 4 -0.53 -15.92 23.57
C ALA A 4 0.02 -15.60 22.15
N PRO A 5 -0.52 -14.61 21.45
CA PRO A 5 -0.03 -14.23 20.14
C PRO A 5 1.44 -13.80 20.23
N PRO A 6 2.25 -14.08 19.19
CA PRO A 6 3.66 -13.70 19.18
C PRO A 6 3.80 -12.19 19.38
N ARG A 7 4.75 -11.79 20.21
CA ARG A 7 5.06 -10.36 20.43
C ARG A 7 5.52 -9.73 19.11
N PRO A 8 5.00 -8.55 18.76
CA PRO A 8 5.48 -7.84 17.59
C PRO A 8 7.00 -7.59 17.71
N PRO A 9 7.76 -7.69 16.61
CA PRO A 9 9.19 -7.45 16.62
C PRO A 9 9.49 -6.04 17.16
N SER A 10 10.57 -5.94 17.95
CA SER A 10 10.98 -4.67 18.56
C SER A 10 11.30 -3.61 17.49
N ARG A 11 11.15 -2.33 17.84
CA ARG A 11 11.51 -1.20 16.94
C ARG A 11 12.95 -1.30 16.40
N ALA A 12 13.85 -1.97 17.13
CA ALA A 12 15.23 -2.26 16.73
C ALA A 12 15.31 -3.29 15.59
N ALA A 13 14.45 -4.32 15.58
CA ALA A 13 14.40 -5.30 14.49
C ALA A 13 13.88 -4.68 13.17
N ARG A 14 13.08 -3.63 13.26
CA ARG A 14 12.57 -2.89 12.09
C ARG A 14 13.64 -2.07 11.36
N SER A 15 14.75 -1.75 12.04
CA SER A 15 15.87 -1.00 11.44
C SER A 15 16.92 -1.88 10.76
N ALA A 16 16.72 -3.19 10.74
CA ALA A 16 17.73 -4.16 10.29
C ALA A 16 17.58 -4.59 8.82
N ARG A 17 16.58 -4.07 8.10
CA ARG A 17 16.49 -4.38 6.65
C ARG A 17 17.70 -3.77 5.94
N PRO A 18 18.37 -4.51 5.03
CA PRO A 18 19.50 -3.97 4.29
C PRO A 18 19.05 -2.74 3.46
N PRO A 19 19.97 -1.81 3.18
CA PRO A 19 19.66 -0.69 2.30
C PRO A 19 19.25 -1.21 0.92
N PRO A 20 18.40 -0.45 0.18
CA PRO A 20 18.00 -0.84 -1.16
C PRO A 20 19.22 -1.01 -2.08
N PRO A 21 19.18 -1.94 -3.05
CA PRO A 21 20.28 -2.17 -3.98
C PRO A 21 20.71 -0.89 -4.70
N PRO A 22 22.00 -0.70 -4.96
CA PRO A 22 22.48 0.42 -5.77
C PRO A 22 21.81 0.45 -7.14
N GLY A 23 21.38 1.64 -7.58
CA GLY A 23 20.71 1.81 -8.87
C GLY A 23 19.23 1.41 -8.89
N SER A 24 18.69 0.93 -7.76
CA SER A 24 17.25 0.62 -7.66
C SER A 24 16.38 1.88 -7.64
N VAL A 25 15.09 1.70 -7.93
CA VAL A 25 14.05 2.71 -7.86
C VAL A 25 13.00 2.32 -6.81
N ASP A 26 12.40 3.31 -6.16
CA ASP A 26 11.22 3.10 -5.33
C ASP A 26 9.96 3.24 -6.18
N LEU A 27 8.97 2.40 -5.95
CA LEU A 27 7.66 2.51 -6.58
C LEU A 27 6.66 3.11 -5.60
N VAL A 28 5.87 4.07 -6.07
CA VAL A 28 4.76 4.65 -5.32
C VAL A 28 3.49 4.53 -6.13
N LEU A 29 2.53 3.74 -5.63
CA LEU A 29 1.29 3.40 -6.31
C LEU A 29 0.13 4.11 -5.61
N SER A 30 -0.50 5.05 -6.32
CA SER A 30 -1.56 5.88 -5.77
C SER A 30 -2.85 5.11 -5.50
N SER A 31 -3.74 5.73 -4.73
CA SER A 31 -5.14 5.31 -4.71
C SER A 31 -5.80 5.49 -6.07
N GLY A 32 -6.79 4.63 -6.37
CA GLY A 32 -7.60 4.70 -7.57
C GLY A 32 -8.66 3.60 -7.52
N PHE A 33 -9.95 3.97 -7.56
CA PHE A 33 -11.03 3.00 -7.41
C PHE A 33 -10.97 1.93 -8.50
N LEU A 34 -10.79 0.66 -8.11
CA LEU A 34 -10.64 -0.53 -8.97
C LEU A 34 -9.56 -0.42 -10.07
N ALA A 35 -8.54 0.42 -9.87
CA ALA A 35 -7.51 0.68 -10.87
C ALA A 35 -6.36 -0.36 -10.87
N PHE A 36 -6.63 -1.60 -10.48
CA PHE A 36 -5.62 -2.66 -10.38
C PHE A 36 -4.90 -2.93 -11.70
N ALA A 37 -5.67 -2.99 -12.81
CA ALA A 37 -5.12 -3.25 -14.13
C ALA A 37 -4.14 -2.15 -14.59
N HIS A 38 -4.42 -0.88 -14.27
CA HIS A 38 -3.51 0.23 -14.58
C HIS A 38 -2.19 0.09 -13.79
N HIS A 39 -2.29 -0.24 -12.49
CA HIS A 39 -1.08 -0.47 -11.69
C HIS A 39 -0.31 -1.71 -12.16
N ALA A 40 -1.00 -2.79 -12.51
CA ALA A 40 -0.34 -3.99 -13.04
C ALA A 40 0.37 -3.71 -14.37
N GLY A 41 -0.25 -2.94 -15.28
CA GLY A 41 0.38 -2.50 -16.52
C GLY A 41 1.61 -1.61 -16.29
N PHE A 42 1.55 -0.71 -15.30
CA PHE A 42 2.71 0.07 -14.89
C PHE A 42 3.83 -0.81 -14.33
N LEU A 43 3.53 -1.78 -13.49
CA LEU A 43 4.50 -2.73 -12.96
C LEU A 43 5.14 -3.56 -14.07
N GLN A 44 4.36 -3.98 -15.08
CA GLN A 44 4.89 -4.66 -16.26
C GLN A 44 5.90 -3.80 -17.01
N ALA A 45 5.57 -2.51 -17.23
CA ALA A 45 6.51 -1.58 -17.87
C ALA A 45 7.79 -1.37 -17.05
N VAL A 46 7.73 -1.41 -15.72
CA VAL A 46 8.91 -1.35 -14.84
C VAL A 46 9.80 -2.58 -15.03
N GLU A 47 9.21 -3.78 -15.10
CA GLU A 47 9.95 -5.03 -15.36
C GLU A 47 10.54 -5.05 -16.78
N ASP A 48 9.76 -4.68 -17.79
CA ASP A 48 10.21 -4.62 -19.19
C ASP A 48 11.38 -3.65 -19.38
N ALA A 49 11.41 -2.57 -18.59
CA ALA A 49 12.53 -1.63 -18.56
C ALA A 49 13.76 -2.14 -17.79
N GLY A 50 13.69 -3.33 -17.20
CA GLY A 50 14.79 -3.94 -16.44
C GLY A 50 15.13 -3.18 -15.15
N LEU A 51 14.18 -2.44 -14.56
CA LEU A 51 14.43 -1.63 -13.37
C LEU A 51 14.42 -2.50 -12.11
N SER A 52 15.46 -2.38 -11.29
CA SER A 52 15.51 -3.01 -9.97
C SER A 52 14.68 -2.20 -8.97
N VAL A 53 13.78 -2.86 -8.24
CA VAL A 53 12.89 -2.20 -7.26
C VAL A 53 13.49 -2.29 -5.86
N GLY A 54 13.74 -1.12 -5.25
CA GLY A 54 14.29 -1.01 -3.89
C GLY A 54 13.24 -1.04 -2.80
N GLY A 55 11.99 -0.68 -3.13
CA GLY A 55 10.85 -0.72 -2.22
C GLY A 55 9.58 -0.20 -2.87
N VAL A 56 8.45 -0.52 -2.27
CA VAL A 56 7.13 -0.18 -2.77
C VAL A 56 6.30 0.50 -1.69
N MET A 57 5.64 1.58 -2.07
CA MET A 57 4.62 2.26 -1.28
C MET A 57 3.28 2.17 -2.00
N GLY A 58 2.22 1.78 -1.32
CA GLY A 58 0.89 1.68 -1.92
C GLY A 58 -0.22 2.30 -1.07
N THR A 59 -1.23 2.87 -1.73
CA THR A 59 -2.44 3.37 -1.09
C THR A 59 -3.67 2.79 -1.79
N SER A 60 -4.63 2.24 -1.04
CA SER A 60 -5.89 1.68 -1.57
C SER A 60 -5.65 0.62 -2.66
N ALA A 61 -6.11 0.83 -3.90
CA ALA A 61 -5.82 -0.07 -5.03
C ALA A 61 -4.31 -0.25 -5.24
N GLY A 62 -3.53 0.82 -5.04
CA GLY A 62 -2.06 0.74 -5.08
C GLY A 62 -1.49 -0.11 -3.95
N ALA A 63 -2.14 -0.17 -2.78
CA ALA A 63 -1.74 -1.05 -1.68
C ALA A 63 -2.00 -2.53 -2.03
N LEU A 64 -3.16 -2.86 -2.59
CA LEU A 64 -3.49 -4.21 -3.04
C LEU A 64 -2.50 -4.71 -4.10
N THR A 65 -2.29 -3.90 -5.14
CA THR A 65 -1.37 -4.21 -6.24
C THR A 65 0.08 -4.31 -5.75
N GLY A 66 0.52 -3.31 -4.98
CA GLY A 66 1.89 -3.22 -4.48
C GLY A 66 2.25 -4.32 -3.48
N ALA A 67 1.30 -4.77 -2.64
CA ALA A 67 1.51 -5.86 -1.69
C ALA A 67 1.77 -7.19 -2.40
N LEU A 68 0.95 -7.55 -3.41
CA LEU A 68 1.17 -8.77 -4.18
C LEU A 68 2.52 -8.70 -4.93
N TYR A 69 2.81 -7.57 -5.54
CA TYR A 69 4.10 -7.38 -6.22
C TYR A 69 5.28 -7.48 -5.26
N ALA A 70 5.20 -6.84 -4.09
CA ALA A 70 6.24 -6.94 -3.05
C ALA A 70 6.40 -8.35 -2.47
N ALA A 71 5.35 -9.17 -2.54
CA ALA A 71 5.36 -10.59 -2.19
C ALA A 71 5.98 -11.50 -3.27
N GLY A 72 6.35 -10.94 -4.45
CA GLY A 72 7.01 -11.65 -5.53
C GLY A 72 6.06 -12.16 -6.63
N HIS A 73 4.79 -11.74 -6.64
CA HIS A 73 3.91 -12.03 -7.77
C HIS A 73 4.32 -11.21 -8.99
N SER A 74 4.35 -11.83 -10.18
CA SER A 74 4.53 -11.10 -11.43
C SER A 74 3.36 -10.13 -11.70
N PRO A 75 3.56 -9.04 -12.47
CA PRO A 75 2.48 -8.12 -12.82
C PRO A 75 1.26 -8.80 -13.45
N ALA A 76 1.48 -9.81 -14.29
CA ALA A 76 0.41 -10.62 -14.87
C ALA A 76 -0.35 -11.43 -13.81
N ALA A 77 0.36 -12.00 -12.82
CA ALA A 77 -0.27 -12.69 -11.70
C ALA A 77 -1.07 -11.71 -10.83
N VAL A 78 -0.52 -10.54 -10.54
CA VAL A 78 -1.22 -9.48 -9.80
C VAL A 78 -2.53 -9.09 -10.50
N ALA A 79 -2.49 -8.83 -11.82
CA ALA A 79 -3.70 -8.52 -12.59
C ALA A 79 -4.73 -9.66 -12.51
N ARG A 80 -4.30 -10.90 -12.71
CA ARG A 80 -5.17 -12.08 -12.66
C ARG A 80 -5.83 -12.24 -11.29
N GLU A 81 -5.04 -12.20 -10.20
CA GLU A 81 -5.55 -12.44 -8.85
C GLU A 81 -6.54 -11.35 -8.38
N LEU A 82 -6.29 -10.08 -8.75
CA LEU A 82 -7.16 -8.97 -8.38
C LEU A 82 -8.41 -8.85 -9.26
N SER A 83 -8.42 -9.45 -10.45
CA SER A 83 -9.59 -9.47 -11.35
C SER A 83 -10.30 -10.82 -11.44
N ALA A 84 -9.80 -11.87 -10.78
CA ALA A 84 -10.37 -13.21 -10.87
C ALA A 84 -11.82 -13.30 -10.35
N VAL A 85 -12.16 -12.50 -9.35
CA VAL A 85 -13.49 -12.55 -8.70
C VAL A 85 -13.94 -11.11 -8.40
N PRO A 86 -15.18 -10.76 -8.74
CA PRO A 86 -15.73 -9.44 -8.42
C PRO A 86 -15.64 -9.12 -6.92
N PRO A 87 -15.23 -7.89 -6.54
CA PRO A 87 -15.00 -7.51 -5.13
C PRO A 87 -16.20 -7.77 -4.22
N ILE A 88 -17.42 -7.67 -4.73
CA ILE A 88 -18.65 -7.88 -3.95
C ILE A 88 -18.69 -9.27 -3.29
N ARG A 89 -18.07 -10.29 -3.91
CA ARG A 89 -18.05 -11.65 -3.34
C ARG A 89 -17.21 -11.77 -2.06
N TYR A 90 -16.31 -10.83 -1.85
CA TYR A 90 -15.48 -10.75 -0.64
C TYR A 90 -16.06 -9.81 0.41
N LEU A 91 -17.12 -9.06 0.07
CA LEU A 91 -17.76 -8.16 1.02
C LEU A 91 -18.70 -8.95 1.93
N ARG A 92 -18.71 -8.59 3.21
CA ARG A 92 -19.62 -9.15 4.22
C ARG A 92 -20.49 -8.04 4.79
N PRO A 93 -21.72 -8.33 5.23
CA PRO A 93 -22.55 -7.34 5.91
C PRO A 93 -21.82 -6.70 7.09
N ALA A 94 -21.96 -5.40 7.25
CA ALA A 94 -21.48 -4.66 8.40
C ALA A 94 -22.64 -4.04 9.16
N TRP A 95 -22.38 -3.59 10.42
CA TRP A 95 -23.37 -2.83 11.17
C TRP A 95 -23.60 -1.47 10.49
N PRO A 96 -24.84 -1.03 10.26
CA PRO A 96 -25.17 0.15 9.44
C PRO A 96 -24.43 1.43 9.82
N TRP A 97 -24.12 1.63 11.10
CA TRP A 97 -23.39 2.83 11.58
C TRP A 97 -21.86 2.75 11.42
N ARG A 98 -21.32 1.64 10.92
CA ARG A 98 -19.89 1.46 10.69
C ARG A 98 -19.49 1.48 9.22
N GLY A 99 -20.45 1.40 8.30
CA GLY A 99 -20.26 1.27 6.86
C GLY A 99 -21.26 0.27 6.28
N VAL A 100 -21.43 0.28 4.96
CA VAL A 100 -22.37 -0.61 4.27
C VAL A 100 -21.89 -2.07 4.31
N ALA A 101 -20.57 -2.28 4.20
CA ALA A 101 -19.96 -3.60 4.14
C ALA A 101 -18.65 -3.68 4.93
N SER A 102 -18.28 -4.91 5.27
CA SER A 102 -17.00 -5.28 5.89
C SER A 102 -16.06 -5.90 4.87
N LEU A 103 -14.77 -5.57 4.97
CA LEU A 103 -13.68 -6.13 4.17
C LEU A 103 -13.11 -7.44 4.75
N ALA A 104 -13.81 -8.10 5.69
CA ALA A 104 -13.31 -9.33 6.32
C ALA A 104 -12.97 -10.41 5.29
N GLY A 105 -13.82 -10.61 4.27
CA GLY A 105 -13.52 -11.59 3.22
C GLY A 105 -12.38 -11.16 2.29
N VAL A 106 -12.12 -9.86 2.16
CA VAL A 106 -10.91 -9.35 1.49
C VAL A 106 -9.66 -9.70 2.31
N VAL A 107 -9.72 -9.53 3.64
CA VAL A 107 -8.62 -9.95 4.53
C VAL A 107 -8.37 -11.45 4.41
N ASP A 108 -9.42 -12.28 4.43
CA ASP A 108 -9.29 -13.73 4.28
C ASP A 108 -8.61 -14.07 2.94
N ARG A 109 -9.04 -13.44 1.83
CA ARG A 109 -8.40 -13.65 0.52
C ARG A 109 -6.95 -13.19 0.48
N LEU A 110 -6.64 -12.06 1.11
CA LEU A 110 -5.26 -11.57 1.17
C LEU A 110 -4.35 -12.48 2.00
N ARG A 111 -4.87 -13.16 3.01
CA ARG A 111 -4.12 -14.18 3.78
C ARG A 111 -3.74 -15.40 2.94
N ASP A 112 -4.52 -15.72 1.89
CA ASP A 112 -4.18 -16.79 0.95
C ASP A 112 -3.07 -16.36 -0.03
N LEU A 113 -2.93 -15.05 -0.29
CA LEU A 113 -2.06 -14.52 -1.34
C LEU A 113 -0.77 -13.88 -0.80
N LEU A 114 -0.76 -13.45 0.45
CA LEU A 114 0.32 -12.69 1.06
C LEU A 114 0.92 -13.42 2.27
N PRO A 115 2.18 -13.20 2.58
CA PRO A 115 2.73 -13.62 3.86
C PRO A 115 2.02 -12.91 5.02
N PRO A 116 2.08 -13.49 6.24
CA PRO A 116 1.33 -12.97 7.39
C PRO A 116 1.77 -11.57 7.84
N THR A 117 3.03 -11.21 7.62
CA THR A 117 3.58 -9.94 8.10
C THR A 117 4.40 -9.20 7.04
N PHE A 118 4.57 -7.89 7.22
CA PHE A 118 5.47 -7.07 6.38
C PHE A 118 6.92 -7.55 6.43
N GLU A 119 7.34 -8.10 7.56
CA GLU A 119 8.68 -8.58 7.81
C GLU A 119 9.04 -9.78 6.93
N ASP A 120 8.04 -10.54 6.51
CA ASP A 120 8.19 -11.75 5.69
C ASP A 120 8.26 -11.45 4.18
N LEU A 121 8.04 -10.19 3.78
CA LEU A 121 8.10 -9.79 2.37
C LEU A 121 9.53 -9.76 1.82
N PRO A 122 9.80 -10.28 0.62
CA PRO A 122 11.11 -10.16 -0.02
C PRO A 122 11.46 -8.71 -0.37
N THR A 123 10.48 -7.91 -0.80
CA THR A 123 10.67 -6.49 -1.12
C THR A 123 10.10 -5.61 -0.01
N GLU A 124 10.80 -4.51 0.33
CA GLU A 124 10.29 -3.55 1.31
C GLU A 124 8.97 -2.94 0.84
N PHE A 125 7.98 -2.94 1.74
CA PHE A 125 6.66 -2.45 1.43
C PHE A 125 6.08 -1.62 2.58
N CYS A 126 5.35 -0.56 2.23
CA CYS A 126 4.55 0.23 3.16
C CYS A 126 3.15 0.48 2.60
N VAL A 127 2.22 0.63 3.51
CA VAL A 127 0.81 0.91 3.19
C VAL A 127 0.40 2.26 3.79
N GLY A 128 -0.20 3.12 2.98
CA GLY A 128 -0.80 4.37 3.43
C GLY A 128 -2.22 4.15 3.96
N VAL A 129 -2.47 4.58 5.19
CA VAL A 129 -3.79 4.51 5.84
C VAL A 129 -4.09 5.80 6.59
N VAL A 130 -5.37 6.02 6.92
CA VAL A 130 -5.78 7.07 7.87
C VAL A 130 -6.03 6.42 9.23
N ALA A 131 -5.31 6.89 10.26
CA ALA A 131 -5.45 6.45 11.64
C ALA A 131 -6.70 7.04 12.31
N ALA A 132 -7.03 6.60 13.52
CA ALA A 132 -8.21 7.04 14.26
C ALA A 132 -8.23 8.56 14.55
N ASP A 133 -7.05 9.19 14.64
CA ASP A 133 -6.89 10.63 14.83
C ASP A 133 -7.02 11.47 13.53
N GLY A 134 -7.36 10.82 12.41
CA GLY A 134 -7.54 11.46 11.10
C GLY A 134 -6.25 11.71 10.31
N ARG A 135 -5.08 11.38 10.86
CA ARG A 135 -3.80 11.60 10.17
C ARG A 135 -3.50 10.45 9.20
N HIS A 136 -2.94 10.80 8.04
CA HIS A 136 -2.33 9.82 7.16
C HIS A 136 -1.04 9.30 7.77
N VAL A 137 -0.91 7.98 7.87
CA VAL A 137 0.27 7.28 8.42
C VAL A 137 0.68 6.12 7.53
N LEU A 138 1.94 5.71 7.62
CA LEU A 138 2.42 4.49 6.97
C LEU A 138 2.43 3.32 7.95
N LEU A 139 1.89 2.20 7.52
CA LEU A 139 2.07 0.91 8.17
C LEU A 139 3.14 0.13 7.40
N ASP A 140 4.12 -0.39 8.12
CA ASP A 140 5.32 -1.05 7.57
C ASP A 140 5.75 -2.28 8.36
N SER A 141 4.89 -2.73 9.26
CA SER A 141 5.18 -3.83 10.18
C SER A 141 3.91 -4.46 10.74
N GLY A 142 4.03 -5.73 11.15
CA GLY A 142 2.93 -6.51 11.71
C GLY A 142 2.00 -7.10 10.66
N PRO A 143 0.70 -7.28 10.95
CA PRO A 143 -0.22 -8.01 10.08
C PRO A 143 -0.40 -7.34 8.71
N LEU A 144 0.15 -7.96 7.67
CA LEU A 144 0.15 -7.41 6.30
C LEU A 144 -1.24 -7.45 5.64
N PRO A 145 -1.98 -8.58 5.62
CA PRO A 145 -3.29 -8.65 4.98
C PRO A 145 -4.29 -7.63 5.53
N GLU A 146 -4.30 -7.44 6.85
CA GLU A 146 -5.17 -6.48 7.53
C GLU A 146 -4.81 -5.04 7.19
N ALA A 147 -3.52 -4.72 7.12
CA ALA A 147 -3.03 -3.38 6.77
C ALA A 147 -3.39 -3.02 5.32
N VAL A 148 -3.21 -3.97 4.39
CA VAL A 148 -3.58 -3.79 2.97
C VAL A 148 -5.08 -3.59 2.82
N ALA A 149 -5.90 -4.41 3.47
CA ALA A 149 -7.36 -4.25 3.46
C ALA A 149 -7.79 -2.92 4.10
N ALA A 150 -7.16 -2.50 5.20
CA ALA A 150 -7.45 -1.23 5.85
C ALA A 150 -7.21 -0.02 4.93
N SER A 151 -6.17 -0.09 4.08
CA SER A 151 -5.89 0.93 3.08
C SER A 151 -6.97 1.05 2.00
N ALA A 152 -7.82 0.05 1.82
CA ALA A 152 -8.95 0.06 0.90
C ALA A 152 -10.30 0.30 1.60
N ALA A 153 -10.32 0.59 2.91
CA ALA A 153 -11.53 0.81 3.69
C ALA A 153 -12.09 2.23 3.47
N ILE A 154 -12.71 2.47 2.31
CA ILE A 154 -13.31 3.76 1.94
C ILE A 154 -14.40 4.15 2.94
N PRO A 155 -14.30 5.34 3.58
CA PRO A 155 -15.31 5.81 4.52
C PRO A 155 -16.71 5.87 3.93
N GLY A 156 -17.70 5.47 4.71
CA GLY A 156 -19.10 5.39 4.28
C GLY A 156 -19.44 4.11 3.52
N LEU A 157 -18.51 3.57 2.74
CA LEU A 157 -18.70 2.31 2.00
C LEU A 157 -18.28 1.10 2.85
N PHE A 158 -17.09 1.16 3.44
CA PHE A 158 -16.54 0.05 4.22
C PHE A 158 -16.33 0.41 5.69
N ALA A 159 -16.56 -0.58 6.55
CA ALA A 159 -16.22 -0.47 7.96
C ALA A 159 -14.72 -0.32 8.15
N PRO A 160 -14.27 0.61 9.03
CA PRO A 160 -12.85 0.75 9.33
C PRO A 160 -12.31 -0.50 10.03
N LEU A 161 -11.03 -0.83 9.79
CA LEU A 161 -10.40 -2.04 10.32
C LEU A 161 -9.56 -1.72 11.56
N ALA A 162 -9.74 -2.54 12.61
CA ALA A 162 -8.82 -2.59 13.74
C ALA A 162 -7.72 -3.61 13.44
N ILE A 163 -6.47 -3.22 13.69
CA ILE A 163 -5.29 -4.06 13.46
C ILE A 163 -4.58 -4.24 14.80
N ALA A 164 -4.54 -5.47 15.29
CA ALA A 164 -3.88 -5.77 16.55
C ALA A 164 -2.37 -5.54 16.44
N GLY A 165 -1.79 -4.85 17.44
CA GLY A 165 -0.35 -4.58 17.46
C GLY A 165 0.14 -3.52 16.46
N ALA A 166 -0.75 -2.82 15.77
CA ALA A 166 -0.36 -1.73 14.87
C ALA A 166 0.40 -0.62 15.62
N PRO A 167 1.39 0.04 14.96
CA PRO A 167 2.19 1.09 15.58
C PRO A 167 1.44 2.42 15.80
N HIS A 168 0.26 2.54 15.24
CA HIS A 168 -0.60 3.73 15.31
C HIS A 168 -1.99 3.35 15.85
N PRO A 169 -2.75 4.31 16.44
CA PRO A 169 -4.08 4.05 16.95
C PRO A 169 -5.08 3.79 15.82
N GLY A 170 -5.71 2.61 15.84
CA GLY A 170 -6.86 2.26 14.97
C GLY A 170 -8.19 2.71 15.57
N PRO A 171 -9.31 2.51 14.86
CA PRO A 171 -9.39 1.77 13.61
C PRO A 171 -8.92 2.59 12.40
N PHE A 172 -8.43 1.88 11.38
CA PHE A 172 -7.87 2.47 10.17
C PHE A 172 -8.86 2.53 9.03
N ARG A 173 -8.66 3.51 8.13
CA ARG A 173 -9.44 3.75 6.91
C ARG A 173 -8.54 3.93 5.72
N ASP A 174 -9.14 3.98 4.52
CA ASP A 174 -8.43 4.24 3.26
C ASP A 174 -7.56 5.49 3.34
N GLY A 175 -6.27 5.33 3.06
CA GLY A 175 -5.29 6.41 3.05
C GLY A 175 -5.59 7.48 2.00
N GLY A 176 -6.18 7.07 0.87
CA GLY A 176 -6.44 7.92 -0.28
C GLY A 176 -7.47 9.03 -0.06
N VAL A 177 -8.16 9.06 1.09
CA VAL A 177 -9.05 10.17 1.45
C VAL A 177 -8.30 11.38 2.00
N VAL A 178 -7.03 11.21 2.40
CA VAL A 178 -6.16 12.28 2.90
C VAL A 178 -4.97 12.49 1.97
N ASP A 179 -4.20 11.44 1.69
CA ASP A 179 -3.04 11.47 0.79
C ASP A 179 -3.11 10.25 -0.13
N ARG A 180 -3.27 10.50 -1.42
CA ARG A 180 -3.46 9.46 -2.42
C ARG A 180 -2.20 8.67 -2.74
N THR A 181 -1.04 9.25 -2.52
CA THR A 181 0.26 8.68 -2.87
C THR A 181 1.08 8.23 -1.67
N GLY A 182 1.00 8.93 -0.55
CA GLY A 182 1.87 8.73 0.59
C GLY A 182 3.35 9.05 0.31
N LEU A 183 3.65 9.71 -0.81
CA LEU A 183 5.02 9.96 -1.27
C LEU A 183 5.87 10.71 -0.23
N ARG A 184 5.33 11.76 0.39
CA ARG A 184 6.07 12.54 1.40
C ARG A 184 6.47 11.68 2.60
N ALA A 185 5.54 10.87 3.10
CA ALA A 185 5.79 9.98 4.24
C ALA A 185 6.82 8.89 3.87
N TRP A 186 6.73 8.33 2.65
CA TRP A 186 7.70 7.37 2.13
C TRP A 186 9.10 7.98 2.03
N ARG A 187 9.23 9.20 1.48
CA ARG A 187 10.52 9.88 1.35
C ARG A 187 11.13 10.25 2.71
N ALA A 188 10.31 10.70 3.67
CA ALA A 188 10.75 10.93 5.04
C ALA A 188 11.26 9.63 5.71
N ARG A 189 10.60 8.51 5.48
CA ARG A 189 11.05 7.20 5.91
C ARG A 189 12.42 6.84 5.32
N ARG A 190 12.60 7.00 4.00
CA ARG A 190 13.89 6.77 3.33
C ARG A 190 15.01 7.63 3.90
N ALA A 191 14.74 8.91 4.14
CA ALA A 191 15.71 9.81 4.77
C ALA A 191 16.08 9.34 6.19
N SER A 192 15.10 8.89 6.98
CA SER A 192 15.35 8.34 8.32
C SER A 192 16.17 7.05 8.29
N GLN A 193 15.92 6.17 7.32
CA GLN A 193 16.72 4.95 7.11
C GLN A 193 18.17 5.29 6.75
N ALA A 194 18.39 6.22 5.83
CA ALA A 194 19.73 6.68 5.44
C ALA A 194 20.49 7.30 6.62
N ALA A 195 19.83 8.17 7.41
CA ALA A 195 20.41 8.74 8.62
C ALA A 195 20.76 7.68 9.67
N SER A 196 19.92 6.66 9.82
CA SER A 196 20.20 5.53 10.74
C SER A 196 21.37 4.66 10.27
N ALA A 197 21.49 4.43 8.95
CA ALA A 197 22.61 3.70 8.35
C ALA A 197 23.93 4.46 8.54
N ALA A 198 23.92 5.78 8.32
CA ALA A 198 25.09 6.64 8.54
C ALA A 198 25.58 6.59 10.00
N ARG A 199 24.65 6.60 10.98
CA ARG A 199 25.02 6.43 12.41
C ARG A 199 25.65 5.09 12.73
N ARG A 200 25.43 4.05 11.90
CA ARG A 200 26.06 2.73 12.02
C ARG A 200 27.35 2.59 11.21
N GLY A 201 27.88 3.67 10.62
CA GLY A 201 29.10 3.67 9.82
C GLY A 201 28.91 3.20 8.37
N VAL A 202 27.67 3.03 7.91
CA VAL A 202 27.39 2.75 6.50
C VAL A 202 27.50 4.07 5.71
N SER A 203 28.25 4.06 4.62
CA SER A 203 28.39 5.26 3.78
C SER A 203 27.02 5.78 3.37
N PRO A 204 26.78 7.11 3.51
CA PRO A 204 25.49 7.69 3.16
C PRO A 204 25.25 7.56 1.65
N SER A 205 24.15 6.90 1.29
CA SER A 205 23.66 6.86 -0.08
C SER A 205 22.35 7.67 -0.16
N PRO A 206 22.18 8.48 -1.21
CA PRO A 206 20.91 9.17 -1.37
C PRO A 206 19.78 8.15 -1.56
N PRO A 207 18.55 8.48 -1.10
CA PRO A 207 17.40 7.61 -1.32
C PRO A 207 17.23 7.26 -2.80
N PRO A 208 16.73 6.06 -3.16
CA PRO A 208 16.43 5.70 -4.54
C PRO A 208 15.54 6.75 -5.24
N PRO A 209 15.65 6.95 -6.56
CA PRO A 209 14.64 7.69 -7.30
C PRO A 209 13.27 7.08 -7.08
N ALA A 210 12.21 7.89 -7.06
CA ALA A 210 10.84 7.40 -6.94
C ALA A 210 10.13 7.47 -8.30
N LEU A 211 9.55 6.35 -8.72
CA LEU A 211 8.58 6.28 -9.81
C LEU A 211 7.19 6.28 -9.19
N VAL A 212 6.43 7.33 -9.42
CA VAL A 212 5.10 7.52 -8.85
C VAL A 212 4.05 7.29 -9.92
N HIS A 213 3.23 6.26 -9.76
CA HIS A 213 2.12 5.99 -10.63
C HIS A 213 0.84 6.56 -10.05
N VAL A 214 0.31 7.59 -10.68
CA VAL A 214 -0.87 8.33 -10.24
C VAL A 214 -2.05 8.01 -11.16
N ILE A 215 -3.12 7.48 -10.58
CA ILE A 215 -4.42 7.32 -11.27
C ILE A 215 -5.19 8.63 -11.17
N HIS A 216 -5.80 9.10 -12.24
CA HIS A 216 -6.67 10.28 -12.21
C HIS A 216 -7.78 10.11 -11.16
N ARG A 217 -8.16 11.22 -10.51
CA ARG A 217 -9.20 11.22 -9.46
C ARG A 217 -10.52 10.68 -9.99
N SER A 218 -11.11 9.74 -9.25
CA SER A 218 -12.44 9.17 -9.52
C SER A 218 -13.53 9.76 -8.61
N SER A 219 -13.16 10.50 -7.57
CA SER A 219 -14.09 11.06 -6.57
C SER A 219 -13.62 12.41 -6.06
N ALA A 220 -14.56 13.30 -5.75
CA ALA A 220 -14.31 14.56 -5.05
C ALA A 220 -13.85 14.35 -3.59
N LEU A 221 -14.13 13.18 -3.01
CA LEU A 221 -13.69 12.82 -1.66
C LEU A 221 -12.24 12.30 -1.62
N SER A 222 -11.55 12.25 -2.77
CA SER A 222 -10.14 11.85 -2.82
C SER A 222 -9.25 12.94 -2.23
N GLY A 223 -8.28 12.53 -1.43
CA GLY A 223 -7.27 13.39 -0.84
C GLY A 223 -6.31 14.01 -1.86
N ASP A 224 -5.24 14.61 -1.35
CA ASP A 224 -4.22 15.25 -2.15
C ASP A 224 -3.36 14.23 -2.92
N ASP A 225 -2.90 14.61 -4.10
CA ASP A 225 -1.92 13.88 -4.91
C ASP A 225 -0.75 14.80 -5.33
N ASP A 226 -0.47 15.84 -4.53
CA ASP A 226 0.62 16.77 -4.80
C ASP A 226 1.97 16.08 -4.69
N VAL A 227 2.43 15.59 -5.84
CA VAL A 227 3.76 14.99 -6.00
C VAL A 227 4.84 16.07 -6.13
N ALA A 228 4.47 17.27 -6.60
CA ALA A 228 5.38 18.40 -6.77
C ALA A 228 5.81 19.01 -5.44
N GLY A 229 4.97 18.91 -4.41
CA GLY A 229 5.24 19.43 -3.08
C GLY A 229 6.42 18.81 -2.34
N THR A 230 7.02 17.73 -2.86
CA THR A 230 8.29 17.20 -2.33
C THR A 230 9.49 18.07 -2.71
N GLY A 231 9.40 18.88 -3.77
CA GLY A 231 10.52 19.68 -4.30
C GLY A 231 11.70 18.85 -4.80
N GLU A 232 11.53 17.55 -4.96
CA GLU A 232 12.61 16.59 -5.19
C GLU A 232 12.81 16.29 -6.67
N ARG A 233 14.05 16.48 -7.18
CA ARG A 233 14.40 16.22 -8.60
C ARG A 233 14.43 14.72 -8.98
N ARG A 234 14.40 13.82 -8.00
CA ARG A 234 14.51 12.37 -8.19
C ARG A 234 13.15 11.68 -8.12
N VAL A 235 12.09 12.37 -8.53
CA VAL A 235 10.73 11.85 -8.61
C VAL A 235 10.24 11.95 -10.04
N LEU A 236 9.87 10.82 -10.63
CA LEU A 236 9.23 10.74 -11.95
C LEU A 236 7.76 10.30 -11.76
N VAL A 237 6.85 11.06 -12.34
CA VAL A 237 5.41 10.80 -12.24
C VAL A 237 4.88 10.25 -13.55
N VAL A 238 4.27 9.08 -13.49
CA VAL A 238 3.50 8.48 -14.59
C VAL A 238 2.02 8.60 -14.23
N ARG A 239 1.21 9.13 -15.14
CA ARG A 239 -0.23 9.33 -14.92
C ARG A 239 -1.03 8.43 -15.84
N SER A 240 -2.00 7.72 -15.26
CA SER A 240 -2.99 6.94 -16.02
C SER A 240 -4.39 7.51 -15.83
N PRO A 241 -5.30 7.34 -16.82
CA PRO A 241 -6.68 7.73 -16.67
C PRO A 241 -7.32 7.01 -15.47
N ARG A 242 -8.47 7.51 -15.00
CA ARG A 242 -9.27 6.76 -14.03
C ARG A 242 -9.75 5.45 -14.66
N ALA A 243 -9.85 4.39 -13.86
CA ALA A 243 -10.60 3.21 -14.29
C ALA A 243 -12.04 3.63 -14.60
N GLY A 244 -12.63 3.06 -15.64
CA GLY A 244 -14.03 3.30 -15.99
C GLY A 244 -15.03 2.79 -14.95
N ALA A 245 -14.51 2.20 -13.86
CA ALA A 245 -15.25 1.58 -12.78
C ALA A 245 -16.01 2.61 -11.92
N ALA A 246 -17.23 2.26 -11.55
CA ALA A 246 -18.08 2.97 -10.61
C ALA A 246 -18.49 2.01 -9.46
N LEU A 247 -19.32 2.48 -8.52
CA LEU A 247 -19.72 1.64 -7.36
C LEU A 247 -20.42 0.34 -7.78
N TRP A 248 -21.19 0.34 -8.87
CA TRP A 248 -21.82 -0.88 -9.42
C TRP A 248 -20.81 -1.86 -10.03
N SER A 249 -19.62 -1.41 -10.41
CA SER A 249 -18.54 -2.30 -10.89
C SER A 249 -17.94 -3.18 -9.80
N LEU A 250 -18.36 -3.03 -8.53
CA LEU A 250 -18.03 -3.99 -7.48
C LEU A 250 -18.61 -5.39 -7.75
N GLY A 251 -19.68 -5.47 -8.55
CA GLY A 251 -20.36 -6.72 -8.91
C GLY A 251 -19.97 -7.31 -10.26
N GLU A 252 -19.34 -6.54 -11.13
CA GLU A 252 -19.00 -6.95 -12.51
C GLU A 252 -17.62 -6.42 -12.89
N PHE A 253 -16.81 -7.28 -13.48
CA PHE A 253 -15.61 -6.90 -14.21
C PHE A 253 -15.86 -7.22 -15.68
N ASP A 254 -16.02 -6.19 -16.50
CA ASP A 254 -15.94 -6.31 -17.96
C ASP A 254 -14.49 -6.16 -18.43
#